data_04b38ffdba628b101931507cf7256ce6
#
_entry.id   04b38ffdba628b101931507cf7256ce6
#
_cell.length_a   1.000
_cell.length_b   1.000
_cell.length_c   1.000
_cell.angle_alpha   90.00
_cell.angle_beta   90.00
_cell.angle_gamma   90.00
#
_symmetry.space_group_name_H-M   'P 1'
#
loop_
_entity.id
_entity.type
_entity.pdbx_description
1 polymer ?
#
loop_
_entity_poly.entity_id
_entity_poly.type
_entity_poly.pdbx_seq_one_letter_code
_entity_poly.pdbx_strand_id
1 'polypeptide(L)'
;MKVLRNPQEKTTTSREAYYYWLRNKFNGLNKQSVEYSALFLILNKTGFRGLFRESSNGFNVPFGNYKTVNVITKERLNEIHDMIKDVTFVCCDFTESMKRIQEGDFVYLDPPYAPENEHSFVGYNQDGFGNHETLFELTKKQPAKFVMSNANVKLVIDKFKEYTIDVVEAKRAINSKKPGAKTLEVIINN
;
A
#
# COMPACT_ATOMS: atom_id res chain seq x y z
N MET A 1 -27.18 -8.97 -0.79
CA MET A 1 -26.34 -7.97 -0.10
C MET A 1 -27.22 -7.22 0.90
N LYS A 2 -27.03 -7.42 2.22
CA LYS A 2 -27.74 -6.59 3.22
C LYS A 2 -27.12 -5.18 3.12
N VAL A 3 -27.91 -4.20 2.73
CA VAL A 3 -27.51 -2.80 2.79
C VAL A 3 -27.32 -2.47 4.28
N LEU A 4 -26.09 -2.08 4.66
CA LEU A 4 -25.84 -1.58 6.01
C LEU A 4 -26.62 -0.26 6.15
N ARG A 5 -27.74 -0.30 6.83
CA ARG A 5 -28.54 0.89 7.15
C ARG A 5 -28.09 1.40 8.50
N ASN A 6 -27.95 2.71 8.63
CA ASN A 6 -27.78 3.35 9.92
C ASN A 6 -29.07 3.19 10.74
N PRO A 7 -29.07 2.43 11.85
CA PRO A 7 -30.30 2.21 12.61
C PRO A 7 -30.75 3.41 13.45
N GLN A 8 -29.90 4.43 13.61
CA GLN A 8 -30.15 5.57 14.51
C GLN A 8 -30.54 6.87 13.78
N GLU A 9 -30.31 6.97 12.48
CA GLU A 9 -30.70 8.15 11.70
C GLU A 9 -31.82 7.81 10.74
N LYS A 10 -32.95 8.51 10.87
CA LYS A 10 -34.14 8.32 10.00
C LYS A 10 -33.88 8.56 8.52
N THR A 11 -32.80 9.28 8.15
CA THR A 11 -32.28 9.41 6.78
C THR A 11 -30.93 10.13 6.81
N THR A 12 -29.83 9.51 6.39
CA THR A 12 -28.67 10.26 5.94
C THR A 12 -29.01 10.88 4.60
N THR A 13 -29.26 12.16 4.57
CA THR A 13 -29.68 12.90 3.36
C THR A 13 -28.53 13.11 2.36
N SER A 14 -27.29 12.78 2.70
CA SER A 14 -26.15 12.95 1.80
C SER A 14 -25.21 11.74 1.82
N ARG A 15 -24.56 11.49 0.67
CA ARG A 15 -23.50 10.47 0.55
C ARG A 15 -22.32 10.76 1.46
N GLU A 16 -22.03 12.02 1.72
CA GLU A 16 -20.96 12.46 2.59
C GLU A 16 -21.24 12.09 4.05
N ALA A 17 -22.43 12.38 4.56
CA ALA A 17 -22.83 12.00 5.91
C ALA A 17 -22.75 10.48 6.11
N TYR A 18 -23.19 9.71 5.12
CA TYR A 18 -23.10 8.25 5.14
C TYR A 18 -21.65 7.75 5.14
N TYR A 19 -20.76 8.39 4.35
CA TYR A 19 -19.33 8.09 4.36
C TYR A 19 -18.72 8.28 5.74
N TYR A 20 -18.97 9.43 6.39
CA TYR A 20 -18.41 9.69 7.72
C TYR A 20 -18.99 8.76 8.79
N TRP A 21 -20.24 8.36 8.67
CA TRP A 21 -20.81 7.34 9.54
C TRP A 21 -20.11 5.99 9.35
N LEU A 22 -19.89 5.53 8.12
CA LEU A 22 -19.12 4.30 7.82
C LEU A 22 -17.70 4.39 8.37
N ARG A 23 -17.05 5.54 8.22
CA ARG A 23 -15.70 5.79 8.72
C ARG A 23 -15.64 5.68 10.25
N ASN A 24 -16.58 6.26 10.96
CA ASN A 24 -16.65 6.14 12.41
C ASN A 24 -16.87 4.69 12.84
N LYS A 25 -17.76 3.98 12.15
CA LYS A 25 -18.00 2.56 12.40
C LYS A 25 -16.74 1.74 12.17
N PHE A 26 -16.03 1.95 11.06
CA PHE A 26 -14.77 1.28 10.72
C PHE A 26 -13.73 1.42 11.84
N ASN A 27 -13.57 2.63 12.38
CA ASN A 27 -12.62 2.90 13.45
C ASN A 27 -12.92 2.21 14.78
N GLY A 28 -14.16 1.77 14.99
CA GLY A 28 -14.58 1.01 16.18
C GLY A 28 -14.60 -0.51 16.00
N LEU A 29 -14.31 -1.03 14.80
CA LEU A 29 -14.37 -2.47 14.54
C LEU A 29 -13.09 -3.20 14.91
N ASN A 30 -13.23 -4.50 15.21
CA ASN A 30 -12.09 -5.40 15.27
C ASN A 30 -11.45 -5.55 13.88
N LYS A 31 -10.16 -5.23 13.76
CA LYS A 31 -9.39 -5.29 12.51
C LYS A 31 -9.37 -6.67 11.83
N GLN A 32 -9.63 -7.73 12.57
CA GLN A 32 -9.68 -9.11 12.04
C GLN A 32 -11.09 -9.51 11.57
N SER A 33 -12.09 -8.64 11.68
CA SER A 33 -13.44 -8.97 11.26
C SER A 33 -13.66 -8.83 9.76
N VAL A 34 -14.54 -9.66 9.21
CA VAL A 34 -14.98 -9.55 7.80
C VAL A 34 -15.62 -8.18 7.53
N GLU A 35 -16.33 -7.64 8.52
CA GLU A 35 -16.97 -6.32 8.39
C GLU A 35 -15.92 -5.20 8.26
N TYR A 36 -14.82 -5.27 9.02
CA TYR A 36 -13.70 -4.34 8.88
C TYR A 36 -13.14 -4.37 7.45
N SER A 37 -12.87 -5.55 6.91
CA SER A 37 -12.36 -5.71 5.54
C SER A 37 -13.33 -5.17 4.49
N ALA A 38 -14.63 -5.44 4.65
CA ALA A 38 -15.65 -4.93 3.74
C ALA A 38 -15.75 -3.40 3.79
N LEU A 39 -15.71 -2.80 4.98
CA LEU A 39 -15.72 -1.35 5.14
C LEU A 39 -14.44 -0.71 4.62
N PHE A 40 -13.28 -1.36 4.80
CA PHE A 40 -12.02 -0.89 4.20
C PHE A 40 -12.13 -0.73 2.69
N LEU A 41 -12.65 -1.74 1.97
CA LEU A 41 -12.86 -1.66 0.53
C LEU A 41 -13.79 -0.51 0.12
N ILE A 42 -14.89 -0.31 0.86
CA ILE A 42 -15.84 0.78 0.60
C ILE A 42 -15.18 2.14 0.85
N LEU A 43 -14.51 2.32 1.98
CA LEU A 43 -13.86 3.58 2.35
C LEU A 43 -12.70 3.93 1.41
N ASN A 44 -11.92 2.94 0.96
CA ASN A 44 -10.88 3.16 -0.04
C ASN A 44 -11.48 3.64 -1.38
N LYS A 45 -12.60 3.07 -1.82
CA LYS A 45 -13.27 3.46 -3.08
C LYS A 45 -14.02 4.79 -3.00
N THR A 46 -14.41 5.22 -1.81
CA THR A 46 -15.22 6.44 -1.60
C THR A 46 -14.45 7.58 -0.94
N GLY A 47 -13.30 7.27 -0.36
CA GLY A 47 -12.41 8.24 0.26
C GLY A 47 -11.57 9.03 -0.76
N PHE A 48 -11.09 10.18 -0.35
CA PHE A 48 -10.31 11.09 -1.20
C PHE A 48 -9.09 10.37 -1.81
N ARG A 49 -9.04 10.29 -3.14
CA ARG A 49 -7.97 9.67 -3.95
C ARG A 49 -7.69 8.20 -3.63
N GLY A 50 -8.59 7.49 -2.94
CA GLY A 50 -8.34 6.12 -2.52
C GLY A 50 -7.19 5.97 -1.53
N LEU A 51 -6.85 7.03 -0.80
CA LEU A 51 -5.77 7.02 0.18
C LEU A 51 -6.12 6.16 1.40
N PHE A 52 -5.08 5.59 2.02
CA PHE A 52 -5.15 5.08 3.37
C PHE A 52 -4.30 6.00 4.26
N ARG A 53 -4.90 6.55 5.30
CA ARG A 53 -4.21 7.39 6.28
C ARG A 53 -4.86 7.22 7.65
N GLU A 54 -4.04 6.99 8.65
CA GLU A 54 -4.45 6.91 10.04
C GLU A 54 -3.82 8.04 10.88
N SER A 55 -4.51 8.42 11.93
CA SER A 55 -4.03 9.27 13.02
C SER A 55 -4.21 8.51 14.34
N SER A 56 -3.91 9.15 15.47
CA SER A 56 -4.21 8.61 16.81
C SER A 56 -5.69 8.21 16.99
N ASN A 57 -6.59 8.80 16.20
CA ASN A 57 -8.04 8.52 16.22
C ASN A 57 -8.48 7.53 15.12
N GLY A 58 -7.56 6.81 14.48
CA GLY A 58 -7.82 5.84 13.42
C GLY A 58 -7.86 6.45 12.01
N PHE A 59 -8.50 5.74 11.09
CA PHE A 59 -8.62 6.12 9.68
C PHE A 59 -9.31 7.50 9.53
N ASN A 60 -8.65 8.43 8.84
CA ASN A 60 -9.05 9.83 8.82
C ASN A 60 -9.12 10.46 7.42
N VAL A 61 -9.15 9.67 6.36
CA VAL A 61 -9.28 10.17 4.99
C VAL A 61 -10.65 10.84 4.81
N PRO A 62 -10.73 12.03 4.18
CA PRO A 62 -11.99 12.71 3.92
C PRO A 62 -12.78 12.05 2.78
N PHE A 63 -14.07 12.40 2.66
CA PHE A 63 -14.92 11.98 1.56
C PHE A 63 -14.38 12.43 0.19
N GLY A 64 -14.38 11.51 -0.79
CA GLY A 64 -13.81 11.75 -2.13
C GLY A 64 -14.74 12.46 -3.11
N ASN A 65 -16.04 12.54 -2.80
CA ASN A 65 -17.07 13.20 -3.62
C ASN A 65 -17.10 12.75 -5.10
N TYR A 66 -16.91 11.46 -5.35
CA TYR A 66 -16.96 10.92 -6.72
C TYR A 66 -18.39 10.86 -7.25
N LYS A 67 -18.59 11.20 -8.52
CA LYS A 67 -19.89 11.09 -9.20
C LYS A 67 -20.35 9.63 -9.27
N THR A 68 -19.44 8.74 -9.62
CA THR A 68 -19.66 7.30 -9.72
C THR A 68 -18.62 6.55 -8.88
N VAL A 69 -19.05 5.54 -8.16
CA VAL A 69 -18.20 4.66 -7.38
C VAL A 69 -18.40 3.22 -7.85
N ASN A 70 -17.34 2.63 -8.38
CA ASN A 70 -17.33 1.22 -8.75
C ASN A 70 -16.94 0.40 -7.53
N VAL A 71 -17.94 -0.15 -6.86
CA VAL A 71 -17.72 -1.12 -5.77
C VAL A 71 -17.47 -2.49 -6.41
N ILE A 72 -16.55 -3.24 -5.82
CA ILE A 72 -16.25 -4.59 -6.26
C ILE A 72 -17.50 -5.48 -6.21
N THR A 73 -17.77 -6.22 -7.28
CA THR A 73 -18.91 -7.14 -7.34
C THR A 73 -18.57 -8.48 -6.68
N LYS A 74 -19.61 -9.27 -6.40
CA LYS A 74 -19.43 -10.61 -5.84
C LYS A 74 -18.66 -11.51 -6.80
N GLU A 75 -18.95 -11.42 -8.09
CA GLU A 75 -18.31 -12.19 -9.15
C GLU A 75 -16.80 -11.87 -9.16
N ARG A 76 -16.46 -10.59 -9.12
CA ARG A 76 -15.04 -10.17 -9.07
C ARG A 76 -14.34 -10.59 -7.78
N LEU A 77 -15.03 -10.60 -6.64
CA LEU A 77 -14.48 -11.13 -5.39
C LEU A 77 -14.19 -12.63 -5.49
N ASN A 78 -15.09 -13.40 -6.12
CA ASN A 78 -14.88 -14.82 -6.32
C ASN A 78 -13.70 -15.09 -7.27
N GLU A 79 -13.58 -14.34 -8.38
CA GLU A 79 -12.42 -14.43 -9.28
C GLU A 79 -11.10 -14.19 -8.53
N ILE A 80 -11.04 -13.13 -7.71
CA ILE A 80 -9.85 -12.82 -6.91
C ILE A 80 -9.59 -13.95 -5.91
N HIS A 81 -10.61 -14.45 -5.24
CA HIS A 81 -10.48 -15.58 -4.32
C HIS A 81 -9.85 -16.79 -5.00
N ASP A 82 -10.34 -17.15 -6.19
CA ASP A 82 -9.82 -18.29 -6.95
C ASP A 82 -8.36 -18.08 -7.39
N MET A 83 -7.99 -16.83 -7.71
CA MET A 83 -6.61 -16.47 -8.07
C MET A 83 -5.63 -16.57 -6.90
N ILE A 84 -6.07 -16.30 -5.68
CA ILE A 84 -5.20 -16.20 -4.51
C ILE A 84 -5.36 -17.34 -3.51
N LYS A 85 -6.19 -18.35 -3.79
CA LYS A 85 -6.50 -19.44 -2.85
C LYS A 85 -5.26 -20.25 -2.40
N ASP A 86 -4.24 -20.32 -3.27
CA ASP A 86 -2.98 -21.01 -2.99
C ASP A 86 -1.85 -20.05 -2.56
N VAL A 87 -2.17 -18.75 -2.32
CA VAL A 87 -1.21 -17.74 -1.89
C VAL A 87 -1.21 -17.63 -0.36
N THR A 88 -0.04 -17.72 0.24
CA THR A 88 0.14 -17.49 1.68
C THR A 88 0.43 -16.02 1.95
N PHE A 89 -0.48 -15.33 2.64
CA PHE A 89 -0.28 -13.95 3.08
C PHE A 89 0.30 -13.94 4.49
N VAL A 90 1.40 -13.22 4.67
CA VAL A 90 2.10 -13.12 5.96
C VAL A 90 2.26 -11.64 6.33
N CYS A 91 1.89 -11.29 7.56
CA CYS A 91 2.13 -9.97 8.14
C CYS A 91 3.23 -10.09 9.18
N CYS A 92 4.45 -9.69 8.82
CA CYS A 92 5.61 -9.71 9.72
C CYS A 92 6.61 -8.62 9.31
N ASP A 93 7.62 -8.40 10.14
CA ASP A 93 8.76 -7.58 9.77
C ASP A 93 9.50 -8.19 8.56
N PHE A 94 10.06 -7.34 7.70
CA PHE A 94 10.74 -7.80 6.48
C PHE A 94 11.95 -8.69 6.81
N THR A 95 12.63 -8.48 7.93
CA THR A 95 13.75 -9.33 8.35
C THR A 95 13.31 -10.77 8.60
N GLU A 96 12.09 -10.99 9.08
CA GLU A 96 11.51 -12.33 9.24
C GLU A 96 11.08 -12.94 7.90
N SER A 97 10.59 -12.11 6.96
CA SER A 97 10.30 -12.57 5.61
C SER A 97 11.55 -13.03 4.88
N MET A 98 12.63 -12.25 4.97
CA MET A 98 13.90 -12.53 4.31
C MET A 98 14.55 -13.85 4.79
N LYS A 99 14.34 -14.25 6.05
CA LYS A 99 14.83 -15.54 6.59
C LYS A 99 14.18 -16.77 5.97
N ARG A 100 13.04 -16.61 5.30
CA ARG A 100 12.28 -17.71 4.68
C ARG A 100 12.73 -18.03 3.26
N ILE A 101 13.52 -17.14 2.67
CA ILE A 101 13.99 -17.26 1.29
C ILE A 101 14.96 -18.43 1.16
N GLN A 102 14.73 -19.28 0.17
CA GLN A 102 15.54 -20.46 -0.13
C GLN A 102 16.13 -20.36 -1.54
N GLU A 103 17.16 -21.16 -1.78
CA GLU A 103 17.70 -21.33 -3.13
C GLU A 103 16.62 -21.87 -4.08
N GLY A 104 16.50 -21.28 -5.26
CA GLY A 104 15.46 -21.59 -6.24
C GLY A 104 14.20 -20.73 -6.14
N ASP A 105 14.04 -19.95 -5.08
CA ASP A 105 12.97 -18.95 -4.99
C ASP A 105 13.21 -17.80 -5.97
N PHE A 106 12.13 -17.06 -6.25
CA PHE A 106 12.18 -15.74 -6.88
C PHE A 106 11.57 -14.70 -5.95
N VAL A 107 12.30 -13.62 -5.67
CA VAL A 107 11.89 -12.60 -4.71
C VAL A 107 11.64 -11.27 -5.42
N TYR A 108 10.44 -10.72 -5.27
CA TYR A 108 10.13 -9.34 -5.66
C TYR A 108 10.09 -8.45 -4.42
N LEU A 109 10.89 -7.38 -4.44
CA LEU A 109 11.04 -6.42 -3.34
C LEU A 109 10.49 -5.06 -3.76
N ASP A 110 9.45 -4.59 -3.08
CA ASP A 110 8.88 -3.24 -3.23
C ASP A 110 8.85 -2.53 -1.88
N PRO A 111 10.02 -2.17 -1.33
CA PRO A 111 10.12 -1.54 -0.03
C PRO A 111 9.69 -0.06 -0.11
N PRO A 112 9.48 0.62 1.04
CA PRO A 112 9.48 2.06 1.06
C PRO A 112 10.75 2.60 0.40
N TYR A 113 10.60 3.45 -0.61
CA TYR A 113 11.73 3.92 -1.43
C TYR A 113 12.68 4.79 -0.61
N ALA A 114 13.96 4.67 -0.92
CA ALA A 114 14.99 5.49 -0.30
C ALA A 114 14.75 6.98 -0.60
N PRO A 115 14.91 7.88 0.38
CA PRO A 115 14.67 9.29 0.21
C PRO A 115 15.74 9.94 -0.67
N GLU A 116 15.34 10.95 -1.46
CA GLU A 116 16.27 11.72 -2.32
C GLU A 116 17.32 12.49 -1.50
N ASN A 117 16.96 12.88 -0.27
CA ASN A 117 17.82 13.57 0.69
C ASN A 117 17.33 13.28 2.11
N GLU A 118 18.17 13.51 3.11
CA GLU A 118 17.87 13.25 4.53
C GLU A 118 16.60 13.94 5.04
N HIS A 119 16.15 14.98 4.35
CA HIS A 119 14.94 15.76 4.70
C HIS A 119 13.71 15.37 3.86
N SER A 120 13.84 14.53 2.85
CA SER A 120 12.69 14.07 2.05
C SER A 120 12.02 12.88 2.72
N PHE A 121 11.02 13.17 3.54
CA PHE A 121 10.18 12.19 4.20
C PHE A 121 9.33 11.43 3.16
N VAL A 122 9.67 10.18 2.90
CA VAL A 122 8.79 9.23 2.24
C VAL A 122 8.23 8.31 3.33
N GLY A 123 7.35 8.85 4.19
CA GLY A 123 6.84 8.10 5.34
C GLY A 123 5.42 7.60 5.11
N TYR A 124 5.24 6.31 5.17
CA TYR A 124 3.94 5.71 5.51
C TYR A 124 3.65 5.84 7.01
N ASN A 125 4.67 6.10 7.84
CA ASN A 125 4.61 6.34 9.29
C ASN A 125 5.32 7.65 9.63
N GLN A 126 5.04 8.22 10.81
CA GLN A 126 5.62 9.50 11.26
C GLN A 126 7.15 9.48 11.36
N ASP A 127 7.76 8.28 11.54
CA ASP A 127 9.21 8.10 11.71
C ASP A 127 9.93 7.70 10.41
N GLY A 128 9.21 7.48 9.29
CA GLY A 128 9.78 6.98 8.04
C GLY A 128 10.29 5.53 8.14
N PHE A 129 10.78 5.00 7.01
CA PHE A 129 11.47 3.71 6.98
C PHE A 129 12.98 3.94 7.14
N GLY A 130 13.51 3.75 8.37
CA GLY A 130 14.93 3.96 8.69
C GLY A 130 15.85 2.77 8.39
N ASN A 131 15.32 1.63 7.94
CA ASN A 131 16.04 0.36 7.87
C ASN A 131 16.56 0.00 6.47
N HIS A 132 16.77 0.98 5.58
CA HIS A 132 17.25 0.73 4.20
C HIS A 132 18.58 -0.03 4.18
N GLU A 133 19.52 0.31 5.05
CA GLU A 133 20.82 -0.37 5.12
C GLU A 133 20.65 -1.87 5.42
N THR A 134 19.89 -2.20 6.44
CA THR A 134 19.60 -3.60 6.81
C THR A 134 18.90 -4.34 5.67
N LEU A 135 17.93 -3.71 5.01
CA LEU A 135 17.22 -4.30 3.88
C LEU A 135 18.19 -4.60 2.73
N PHE A 136 19.05 -3.65 2.37
CA PHE A 136 20.01 -3.81 1.27
C PHE A 136 21.03 -4.91 1.56
N GLU A 137 21.52 -4.98 2.80
CA GLU A 137 22.44 -6.06 3.20
C GLU A 137 21.79 -7.45 3.15
N LEU A 138 20.54 -7.56 3.62
CA LEU A 138 19.78 -8.80 3.54
C LEU A 138 19.47 -9.19 2.09
N THR A 139 19.13 -8.22 1.24
CA THR A 139 18.88 -8.45 -0.18
C THR A 139 20.10 -9.00 -0.90
N LYS A 140 21.30 -8.54 -0.56
CA LYS A 140 22.56 -9.04 -1.16
C LYS A 140 22.94 -10.43 -0.67
N LYS A 141 22.57 -10.79 0.56
CA LYS A 141 22.97 -12.06 1.21
C LYS A 141 22.00 -13.21 0.93
N GLN A 142 20.78 -12.92 0.48
CA GLN A 142 19.77 -13.96 0.23
C GLN A 142 20.15 -14.82 -0.99
N PRO A 143 19.81 -16.14 -1.00
CA PRO A 143 20.32 -17.09 -1.99
C PRO A 143 19.51 -17.12 -3.31
N ALA A 144 18.39 -16.43 -3.38
CA ALA A 144 17.45 -16.53 -4.50
C ALA A 144 17.71 -15.50 -5.61
N LYS A 145 17.05 -15.66 -6.75
CA LYS A 145 16.91 -14.58 -7.74
C LYS A 145 15.98 -13.51 -7.22
N PHE A 146 16.34 -12.23 -7.44
CA PHE A 146 15.47 -11.13 -7.00
C PHE A 146 15.32 -10.04 -8.05
N VAL A 147 14.24 -9.30 -7.90
CA VAL A 147 14.01 -7.99 -8.53
C VAL A 147 13.57 -7.04 -7.44
N MET A 148 14.18 -5.85 -7.36
CA MET A 148 13.83 -4.80 -6.43
C MET A 148 13.53 -3.50 -7.16
N SER A 149 12.39 -2.87 -6.88
CA SER A 149 12.10 -1.49 -7.28
C SER A 149 12.55 -0.50 -6.20
N ASN A 150 13.10 0.66 -6.60
CA ASN A 150 13.46 1.72 -5.66
C ASN A 150 13.60 3.08 -6.38
N ALA A 151 13.83 4.15 -5.58
CA ALA A 151 14.14 5.46 -6.12
C ALA A 151 15.51 5.48 -6.81
N ASN A 152 15.62 6.24 -7.91
CA ASN A 152 16.91 6.49 -8.57
C ASN A 152 17.72 7.53 -7.79
N VAL A 153 18.31 7.11 -6.67
CA VAL A 153 19.09 7.95 -5.77
C VAL A 153 20.48 7.38 -5.54
N LYS A 154 21.43 8.24 -5.21
CA LYS A 154 22.84 7.86 -5.05
C LYS A 154 23.02 6.70 -4.05
N LEU A 155 22.30 6.72 -2.92
CA LEU A 155 22.34 5.67 -1.92
C LEU A 155 22.06 4.29 -2.52
N VAL A 156 21.01 4.17 -3.32
CA VAL A 156 20.59 2.91 -3.94
C VAL A 156 21.59 2.47 -5.02
N ILE A 157 21.97 3.40 -5.91
CA ILE A 157 22.91 3.12 -7.01
C ILE A 157 24.27 2.64 -6.46
N ASP A 158 24.81 3.34 -5.47
CA ASP A 158 26.12 2.97 -4.88
C ASP A 158 26.08 1.60 -4.20
N LYS A 159 24.97 1.28 -3.53
CA LYS A 159 24.80 0.01 -2.83
C LYS A 159 24.66 -1.19 -3.77
N PHE A 160 24.06 -0.99 -4.94
CA PHE A 160 23.80 -2.07 -5.90
C PHE A 160 24.58 -1.97 -7.20
N LYS A 161 25.69 -1.20 -7.22
CA LYS A 161 26.52 -0.99 -8.42
C LYS A 161 27.06 -2.28 -9.09
N GLU A 162 27.09 -3.39 -8.35
CA GLU A 162 27.55 -4.71 -8.83
C GLU A 162 26.41 -5.56 -9.43
N TYR A 163 25.18 -5.03 -9.38
CA TYR A 163 23.98 -5.66 -9.91
C TYR A 163 23.53 -4.98 -11.20
N THR A 164 22.63 -5.63 -11.92
CA THR A 164 21.98 -4.99 -13.07
C THR A 164 21.01 -3.93 -12.56
N ILE A 165 21.13 -2.69 -13.05
CA ILE A 165 20.28 -1.55 -12.69
C ILE A 165 19.69 -0.97 -13.96
N ASP A 166 18.37 -1.11 -14.11
CA ASP A 166 17.61 -0.50 -15.20
C ASP A 166 16.89 0.76 -14.67
N VAL A 167 17.11 1.89 -15.35
CA VAL A 167 16.40 3.14 -15.00
C VAL A 167 15.11 3.22 -15.78
N VAL A 168 14.00 3.40 -15.08
CA VAL A 168 12.67 3.49 -15.65
C VAL A 168 11.99 4.80 -15.30
N GLU A 169 11.18 5.32 -16.22
CA GLU A 169 10.39 6.52 -15.99
C GLU A 169 9.01 6.13 -15.49
N ALA A 170 8.71 6.47 -14.24
CA ALA A 170 7.42 6.19 -13.60
C ALA A 170 6.56 7.46 -13.47
N LYS A 171 5.24 7.31 -13.67
CA LYS A 171 4.28 8.40 -13.45
C LYS A 171 3.82 8.40 -11.99
N ARG A 172 4.04 9.49 -11.27
CA ARG A 172 3.49 9.67 -9.92
C ARG A 172 2.07 10.23 -9.99
N ALA A 173 1.08 9.36 -9.90
CA ALA A 173 -0.35 9.73 -9.93
C ALA A 173 -0.79 10.58 -8.71
N ILE A 174 -0.05 10.53 -7.60
CA ILE A 174 -0.46 11.11 -6.29
C ILE A 174 0.18 12.48 -6.01
N ASN A 175 1.00 13.04 -6.91
CA ASN A 175 1.59 14.36 -6.67
C ASN A 175 0.52 15.46 -6.77
N SER A 176 0.12 16.02 -5.61
CA SER A 176 -0.89 17.08 -5.53
C SER A 176 -0.46 18.39 -6.18
N LYS A 177 0.84 18.69 -6.24
CA LYS A 177 1.40 19.94 -6.81
C LYS A 177 1.60 19.85 -8.32
N LYS A 178 1.87 18.63 -8.85
CA LYS A 178 2.06 18.40 -10.29
C LYS A 178 1.49 17.00 -10.64
N PRO A 179 0.17 16.89 -10.89
CA PRO A 179 -0.43 15.62 -11.34
C PRO A 179 0.21 15.17 -12.65
N GLY A 180 0.69 13.92 -12.69
CA GLY A 180 1.36 13.37 -13.87
C GLY A 180 2.86 13.69 -13.96
N ALA A 181 3.47 14.25 -12.92
CA ALA A 181 4.92 14.40 -12.85
C ALA A 181 5.58 13.01 -12.98
N LYS A 182 6.59 12.93 -13.82
CA LYS A 182 7.43 11.76 -14.00
C LYS A 182 8.55 11.79 -12.97
N THR A 183 8.92 10.63 -12.49
CA THR A 183 10.11 10.41 -11.66
C THR A 183 10.92 9.27 -12.23
N LEU A 184 12.22 9.29 -12.00
CA LEU A 184 13.07 8.17 -12.33
C LEU A 184 13.10 7.19 -11.16
N GLU A 185 12.86 5.95 -11.46
CA GLU A 185 12.96 4.82 -10.54
C GLU A 185 13.98 3.83 -11.09
N VAL A 186 14.42 2.90 -10.27
CA VAL A 186 15.34 1.84 -10.69
C VAL A 186 14.70 0.48 -10.42
N ILE A 187 15.00 -0.43 -11.35
CA ILE A 187 14.75 -1.87 -11.19
C ILE A 187 16.10 -2.54 -11.08
N ILE A 188 16.33 -3.23 -9.99
CA ILE A 188 17.62 -3.87 -9.66
C ILE A 188 17.41 -5.37 -9.64
N ASN A 189 18.30 -6.13 -10.27
CA ASN A 189 18.23 -7.60 -10.29
C ASN A 189 19.64 -8.25 -10.30
N ASN A 190 19.67 -9.55 -9.91
CA ASN A 190 20.85 -10.41 -9.98
C ASN A 190 20.75 -11.46 -11.07
#